data_8b3b5620468a01e3025f44358f7791fb
#
_entry.id   8b3b5620468a01e3025f44358f7791fb
#
_cell.length_a   1.000
_cell.length_b   1.000
_cell.length_c   1.000
_cell.angle_alpha   90.00
_cell.angle_beta   90.00
_cell.angle_gamma   90.00
#
_symmetry.space_group_name_H-M   'P 1'
#
loop_
_entity.id
_entity.type
_entity.pdbx_description
1 polymer ?
#
loop_
_entity_poly.entity_id
_entity_poly.type
_entity_poly.pdbx_seq_one_letter_code
_entity_poly.pdbx_strand_id
1 'polypeptide(L)'
;MNLAKLMLVSALSVMTLGACAKQETPAETRNDVAEAAREGQRDVTAEQRDAAAVATDAQSSMAEANADVDLERAKAEYKIAIEKCDAETVMDKDACKSAAQATLDAVQARVDARNP
;
A
#
# COMPACT_ATOMS: atom_id res chain seq x y z
N MET A 1 20.73 14.07 -18.74
CA MET A 1 19.28 14.39 -18.69
C MET A 1 19.15 15.87 -18.99
N ASN A 2 18.61 16.18 -20.17
CA ASN A 2 18.65 17.54 -20.76
C ASN A 2 17.52 18.40 -20.20
N LEU A 3 17.88 19.34 -19.33
CA LEU A 3 16.97 20.41 -18.85
C LEU A 3 16.51 21.39 -19.95
N ALA A 4 16.96 21.21 -21.19
CA ALA A 4 16.69 22.12 -22.30
C ALA A 4 15.39 21.82 -23.08
N LYS A 5 14.63 20.77 -22.70
CA LYS A 5 13.38 20.39 -23.40
C LYS A 5 12.09 20.79 -22.69
N LEU A 6 12.16 21.49 -21.57
CA LEU A 6 10.99 21.85 -20.75
C LEU A 6 10.52 23.30 -20.91
N MET A 7 11.14 24.08 -21.80
CA MET A 7 10.83 25.50 -21.96
C MET A 7 10.16 25.87 -23.28
N LEU A 8 9.48 24.93 -23.95
CA LEU A 8 8.93 25.20 -25.31
C LEU A 8 7.45 24.86 -25.48
N VAL A 9 6.65 24.94 -24.40
CA VAL A 9 5.18 24.80 -24.50
C VAL A 9 4.45 25.96 -23.81
N SER A 10 4.93 27.16 -23.98
CA SER A 10 4.26 28.36 -23.45
C SER A 10 4.13 29.45 -24.52
N ALA A 11 3.58 29.11 -25.68
CA ALA A 11 3.13 30.13 -26.61
C ALA A 11 2.20 29.46 -27.61
N LEU A 12 0.92 29.39 -27.35
CA LEU A 12 -0.16 29.47 -28.35
C LEU A 12 -1.49 29.32 -27.61
N SER A 13 -2.20 30.39 -27.58
CA SER A 13 -3.62 30.41 -27.90
C SER A 13 -4.31 31.60 -27.24
N VAL A 14 -3.98 32.77 -27.70
CA VAL A 14 -4.98 33.83 -27.64
C VAL A 14 -5.67 33.80 -29.00
N MET A 15 -6.56 32.87 -29.21
CA MET A 15 -7.60 32.98 -30.25
C MET A 15 -8.80 33.67 -29.61
N THR A 16 -8.88 34.94 -29.78
CA THR A 16 -10.10 35.73 -29.61
C THR A 16 -11.15 35.26 -30.59
N LEU A 17 -11.95 34.30 -30.19
CA LEU A 17 -13.26 34.03 -30.76
C LEU A 17 -14.21 35.10 -30.22
N GLY A 18 -14.38 36.16 -31.00
CA GLY A 18 -15.48 37.08 -30.86
C GLY A 18 -16.80 36.36 -31.18
N ALA A 19 -17.29 35.53 -30.26
CA ALA A 19 -18.67 35.12 -30.20
C ALA A 19 -19.37 36.12 -29.29
N CYS A 20 -20.54 36.62 -29.66
CA CYS A 20 -21.47 37.38 -28.79
C CYS A 20 -21.88 36.49 -27.62
N ALA A 21 -21.00 36.29 -26.68
CA ALA A 21 -21.33 35.70 -25.39
C ALA A 21 -22.23 36.71 -24.67
N LYS A 22 -23.41 36.30 -24.31
CA LYS A 22 -24.21 37.01 -23.30
C LYS A 22 -23.28 37.31 -22.15
N GLN A 23 -23.11 38.58 -21.82
CA GLN A 23 -22.29 38.96 -20.68
C GLN A 23 -23.03 38.50 -19.42
N GLU A 24 -22.44 37.52 -18.77
CA GLU A 24 -22.96 36.98 -17.51
C GLU A 24 -23.06 38.06 -16.47
N THR A 25 -24.10 38.03 -15.70
CA THR A 25 -24.25 38.94 -14.58
C THR A 25 -23.26 38.57 -13.47
N PRO A 26 -22.80 39.51 -12.65
CA PRO A 26 -21.90 39.20 -11.52
C PRO A 26 -22.48 38.18 -10.55
N ALA A 27 -23.81 38.01 -10.51
CA ALA A 27 -24.47 37.01 -9.70
C ALA A 27 -24.34 35.60 -10.30
N GLU A 28 -24.49 35.45 -11.62
CA GLU A 28 -24.27 34.18 -12.36
C GLU A 28 -22.85 33.74 -12.21
N THR A 29 -21.87 34.59 -12.47
CA THR A 29 -20.44 34.28 -12.29
C THR A 29 -20.10 33.80 -10.88
N ARG A 30 -20.70 34.42 -9.84
CA ARG A 30 -20.50 33.99 -8.44
C ARG A 30 -21.07 32.59 -8.18
N ASN A 31 -22.22 32.29 -8.76
CA ASN A 31 -22.82 30.96 -8.63
C ASN A 31 -22.00 29.90 -9.33
N ASP A 32 -21.49 30.18 -10.54
CA ASP A 32 -20.65 29.26 -11.31
C ASP A 32 -19.32 28.98 -10.62
N VAL A 33 -18.69 30.01 -10.06
CA VAL A 33 -17.48 29.86 -9.25
C VAL A 33 -17.76 29.01 -7.98
N ALA A 34 -18.90 29.24 -7.32
CA ALA A 34 -19.25 28.47 -6.14
C ALA A 34 -19.57 27.00 -6.48
N GLU A 35 -20.17 26.73 -7.64
CA GLU A 35 -20.44 25.39 -8.11
C GLU A 35 -19.14 24.68 -8.50
N ALA A 36 -18.28 25.30 -9.28
CA ALA A 36 -16.97 24.77 -9.63
C ALA A 36 -16.10 24.47 -8.39
N ALA A 37 -16.15 25.34 -7.38
CA ALA A 37 -15.44 25.11 -6.13
C ALA A 37 -15.98 23.88 -5.35
N ARG A 38 -17.30 23.68 -5.36
CA ARG A 38 -17.91 22.49 -4.73
C ARG A 38 -17.59 21.21 -5.49
N GLU A 39 -17.60 21.26 -6.81
CA GLU A 39 -17.25 20.13 -7.66
C GLU A 39 -15.77 19.76 -7.45
N GLY A 40 -14.87 20.72 -7.54
CA GLY A 40 -13.45 20.49 -7.26
C GLY A 40 -13.19 19.93 -5.85
N GLN A 41 -13.93 20.37 -4.85
CA GLN A 41 -13.81 19.81 -3.50
C GLN A 41 -14.30 18.35 -3.41
N ARG A 42 -15.35 17.99 -4.16
CA ARG A 42 -15.83 16.60 -4.24
C ARG A 42 -14.79 15.71 -4.93
N ASP A 43 -14.20 16.18 -6.02
CA ASP A 43 -13.18 15.42 -6.75
C ASP A 43 -11.94 15.20 -5.91
N VAL A 44 -11.43 16.23 -5.24
CA VAL A 44 -10.31 16.10 -4.30
C VAL A 44 -10.63 15.09 -3.18
N THR A 45 -11.87 15.13 -2.65
CA THR A 45 -12.28 14.20 -1.60
C THR A 45 -12.37 12.76 -2.11
N ALA A 46 -12.81 12.54 -3.36
CA ALA A 46 -12.85 11.23 -3.99
C ALA A 46 -11.43 10.68 -4.18
N GLU A 47 -10.54 11.46 -4.77
CA GLU A 47 -9.13 11.08 -4.95
C GLU A 47 -8.41 10.77 -3.64
N GLN A 48 -8.70 11.54 -2.58
CA GLN A 48 -8.14 11.25 -1.25
C GLN A 48 -8.63 9.91 -0.68
N ARG A 49 -9.89 9.54 -0.93
CA ARG A 49 -10.43 8.24 -0.51
C ARG A 49 -9.79 7.10 -1.29
N ASP A 50 -9.63 7.26 -2.58
CA ASP A 50 -9.01 6.26 -3.45
C ASP A 50 -7.54 6.07 -3.08
N ALA A 51 -6.81 7.14 -2.83
CA ALA A 51 -5.44 7.08 -2.35
C ALA A 51 -5.33 6.37 -0.98
N ALA A 52 -6.28 6.62 -0.07
CA ALA A 52 -6.32 5.95 1.23
C ALA A 52 -6.62 4.45 1.09
N ALA A 53 -7.51 4.06 0.17
CA ALA A 53 -7.79 2.66 -0.12
C ALA A 53 -6.56 1.94 -0.67
N VAL A 54 -5.87 2.53 -1.65
CA VAL A 54 -4.62 1.98 -2.20
C VAL A 54 -3.54 1.83 -1.13
N ALA A 55 -3.40 2.82 -0.24
CA ALA A 55 -2.44 2.74 0.86
C ALA A 55 -2.77 1.59 1.84
N THR A 56 -4.04 1.37 2.12
CA THR A 56 -4.51 0.27 2.99
C THR A 56 -4.23 -1.09 2.35
N ASP A 57 -4.52 -1.25 1.06
CA ASP A 57 -4.25 -2.49 0.31
C ASP A 57 -2.75 -2.79 0.24
N ALA A 58 -1.92 -1.78 0.00
CA ALA A 58 -0.48 -1.93 0.01
C ALA A 58 0.05 -2.35 1.39
N GLN A 59 -0.48 -1.78 2.47
CA GLN A 59 -0.10 -2.14 3.83
C GLN A 59 -0.50 -3.58 4.16
N SER A 60 -1.68 -4.03 3.74
CA SER A 60 -2.15 -5.41 3.88
C SER A 60 -1.22 -6.38 3.16
N SER A 61 -0.91 -6.12 1.89
CA SER A 61 0.00 -6.96 1.10
C SER A 61 1.41 -7.05 1.70
N MET A 62 1.92 -5.96 2.26
CA MET A 62 3.21 -5.97 2.98
C MET A 62 3.14 -6.80 4.27
N ALA A 63 2.03 -6.77 4.99
CA ALA A 63 1.84 -7.56 6.20
C ALA A 63 1.80 -9.06 5.88
N GLU A 64 1.14 -9.46 4.81
CA GLU A 64 1.12 -10.84 4.30
C GLU A 64 2.52 -11.32 3.89
N ALA A 65 3.23 -10.52 3.08
CA ALA A 65 4.58 -10.87 2.65
C ALA A 65 5.56 -11.01 3.84
N ASN A 66 5.43 -10.17 4.86
CA ASN A 66 6.24 -10.28 6.06
C ASN A 66 5.88 -11.55 6.88
N ALA A 67 4.62 -11.92 6.93
CA ALA A 67 4.17 -13.14 7.59
C ALA A 67 4.76 -14.39 6.91
N ASP A 68 4.79 -14.42 5.57
CA ASP A 68 5.40 -15.49 4.79
C ASP A 68 6.90 -15.60 5.06
N VAL A 69 7.61 -14.47 5.11
CA VAL A 69 9.04 -14.45 5.46
C VAL A 69 9.29 -14.97 6.87
N ASP A 70 8.46 -14.59 7.85
CA ASP A 70 8.57 -15.07 9.22
C ASP A 70 8.36 -16.60 9.29
N LEU A 71 7.40 -17.13 8.53
CA LEU A 71 7.13 -18.57 8.46
C LEU A 71 8.28 -19.34 7.83
N GLU A 72 8.83 -18.86 6.71
CA GLU A 72 9.97 -19.52 6.05
C GLU A 72 11.22 -19.49 6.93
N ARG A 73 11.45 -18.42 7.67
CA ARG A 73 12.51 -18.35 8.67
C ARG A 73 12.31 -19.38 9.78
N ALA A 74 11.11 -19.48 10.31
CA ALA A 74 10.79 -20.46 11.37
C ALA A 74 10.97 -21.90 10.89
N LYS A 75 10.61 -22.21 9.63
CA LYS A 75 10.86 -23.53 9.03
C LYS A 75 12.35 -23.82 8.89
N ALA A 76 13.16 -22.83 8.52
CA ALA A 76 14.61 -22.98 8.44
C ALA A 76 15.24 -23.21 9.81
N GLU A 77 14.81 -22.44 10.82
CA GLU A 77 15.24 -22.59 12.21
C GLU A 77 14.85 -23.95 12.78
N TYR A 78 13.64 -24.44 12.48
CA TYR A 78 13.19 -25.77 12.83
C TYR A 78 14.12 -26.86 12.27
N LYS A 79 14.46 -26.80 10.98
CA LYS A 79 15.39 -27.76 10.36
C LYS A 79 16.74 -27.77 11.07
N ILE A 80 17.29 -26.60 11.37
CA ILE A 80 18.54 -26.46 12.11
C ILE A 80 18.41 -27.06 13.52
N ALA A 81 17.29 -26.81 14.19
CA ALA A 81 17.04 -27.36 15.52
C ALA A 81 16.95 -28.88 15.50
N ILE A 82 16.28 -29.49 14.53
CA ILE A 82 16.20 -30.95 14.38
C ILE A 82 17.59 -31.56 14.18
N GLU A 83 18.43 -30.98 13.33
CA GLU A 83 19.80 -31.46 13.15
C GLU A 83 20.63 -31.39 14.45
N LYS A 84 20.45 -30.31 15.22
CA LYS A 84 21.09 -30.22 16.55
C LYS A 84 20.56 -31.26 17.51
N CYS A 85 19.24 -31.49 17.53
CA CYS A 85 18.63 -32.52 18.38
C CYS A 85 19.13 -33.92 18.04
N ASP A 86 19.46 -34.20 16.78
CA ASP A 86 19.99 -35.50 16.38
C ASP A 86 21.42 -35.76 16.87
N ALA A 87 22.13 -34.71 17.27
CA ALA A 87 23.45 -34.82 17.92
C ALA A 87 23.37 -35.08 19.44
N GLU A 88 22.18 -34.92 20.06
CA GLU A 88 21.96 -35.13 21.49
C GLU A 88 21.91 -36.58 21.90
N THR A 89 21.91 -36.86 23.19
CA THR A 89 21.73 -38.22 23.74
C THR A 89 20.31 -38.73 23.46
N VAL A 90 20.14 -40.05 23.38
CA VAL A 90 18.85 -40.68 23.02
C VAL A 90 17.69 -40.22 23.89
N MET A 91 17.95 -40.00 25.20
CA MET A 91 16.91 -39.58 26.15
C MET A 91 16.44 -38.12 25.92
N ASP A 92 17.30 -37.27 25.36
CA ASP A 92 17.01 -35.83 25.18
C ASP A 92 16.49 -35.50 23.79
N LYS A 93 16.68 -36.39 22.82
CA LYS A 93 16.26 -36.18 21.41
C LYS A 93 14.77 -35.88 21.26
N ASP A 94 13.92 -36.68 21.89
CA ASP A 94 12.48 -36.51 21.72
C ASP A 94 11.97 -35.23 22.39
N ALA A 95 12.51 -34.87 23.52
CA ALA A 95 12.20 -33.61 24.20
C ALA A 95 12.68 -32.41 23.35
N CYS A 96 13.89 -32.50 22.82
CA CYS A 96 14.47 -31.47 21.92
C CYS A 96 13.61 -31.27 20.67
N LYS A 97 13.24 -32.36 19.98
CA LYS A 97 12.41 -32.32 18.77
C LYS A 97 11.01 -31.77 19.06
N SER A 98 10.41 -32.16 20.19
CA SER A 98 9.12 -31.66 20.64
C SER A 98 9.16 -30.15 20.91
N ALA A 99 10.23 -29.64 21.52
CA ALA A 99 10.40 -28.21 21.75
C ALA A 99 10.60 -27.43 20.44
N ALA A 100 11.36 -27.99 19.50
CA ALA A 100 11.54 -27.39 18.17
C ALA A 100 10.20 -27.30 17.41
N GLN A 101 9.39 -28.37 17.45
CA GLN A 101 8.07 -28.40 16.83
C GLN A 101 7.14 -27.37 17.47
N ALA A 102 7.08 -27.29 18.78
CA ALA A 102 6.26 -26.31 19.47
C ALA A 102 6.61 -24.85 19.10
N THR A 103 7.89 -24.59 18.84
CA THR A 103 8.34 -23.26 18.39
C THR A 103 7.83 -22.95 16.99
N LEU A 104 7.90 -23.88 16.05
CA LEU A 104 7.36 -23.73 14.70
C LEU A 104 5.84 -23.53 14.73
N ASP A 105 5.12 -24.35 15.50
CA ASP A 105 3.67 -24.28 15.63
C ASP A 105 3.22 -22.91 16.19
N ALA A 106 3.98 -22.36 17.14
CA ALA A 106 3.70 -21.03 17.68
C ALA A 106 3.89 -19.91 16.66
N VAL A 107 4.83 -20.04 15.73
CA VAL A 107 4.99 -19.08 14.64
C VAL A 107 3.86 -19.24 13.62
N GLN A 108 3.55 -20.48 13.24
CA GLN A 108 2.43 -20.77 12.33
C GLN A 108 1.12 -20.18 12.85
N ALA A 109 0.77 -20.41 14.12
CA ALA A 109 -0.43 -19.87 14.74
C ALA A 109 -0.47 -18.32 14.72
N ARG A 110 0.69 -17.66 14.86
CA ARG A 110 0.77 -16.19 14.75
C ARG A 110 0.57 -15.69 13.33
N VAL A 111 1.07 -16.42 12.33
CA VAL A 111 0.89 -16.10 10.91
C VAL A 111 -0.59 -16.27 10.53
N ASP A 112 -1.19 -17.40 10.91
CA ASP A 112 -2.59 -17.69 10.66
C ASP A 112 -3.55 -16.67 11.32
N ALA A 113 -3.19 -16.17 12.50
CA ALA A 113 -3.97 -15.12 13.19
C ALA A 113 -3.87 -13.73 12.51
N ARG A 114 -2.88 -13.49 11.66
CA ARG A 114 -2.74 -12.25 10.89
C ARG A 114 -3.46 -12.30 9.55
N ASN A 115 -3.70 -13.50 9.03
CA ASN A 115 -4.34 -13.78 7.73
C ASN A 115 -5.63 -14.60 7.97
N PRO A 116 -6.69 -13.99 8.53
CA PRO A 116 -7.94 -14.70 8.82
C PRO A 116 -8.74 -15.02 7.55
#